data_66e7718c82bfb8e126bd1b3e4039609e
#
_entry.id   66e7718c82bfb8e126bd1b3e4039609e
#
_cell.length_a   1.000
_cell.length_b   1.000
_cell.length_c   1.000
_cell.angle_alpha   90.00
_cell.angle_beta   90.00
_cell.angle_gamma   90.00
#
_symmetry.space_group_name_H-M   'P 1'
#
loop_
_entity.id
_entity.type
_entity.pdbx_description
1 polymer ?
#
loop_
_entity_poly.entity_id
_entity_poly.type
_entity_poly.pdbx_seq_one_letter_code
_entity_poly.pdbx_strand_id
1 'polypeptide(L)'
;DRVDVVMAGMSITPERRTRVRFVESYAPVGQMALVHRDQLARLGGIGKLGSSGTRVGFVRGTTGEAYVRGTLVGAIPVPLESVAAGEQAVRERAVDYFIHDAPTIWRLGMEPTDGDLFGLYHSLTDERLAWAVALDDEELAERLDALVRQWTASGEIDAILTRWVPVRVTQ
;
A
#
# COMPACT_ATOMS: atom_id res chain seq x y z
N ASP A 1 1.38 -7.16 24.64
CA ASP A 1 2.19 -8.30 24.46
C ASP A 1 1.44 -9.55 24.02
N ARG A 2 1.23 -9.66 22.72
CA ARG A 2 0.47 -10.78 22.15
C ARG A 2 1.08 -11.33 20.88
N VAL A 3 2.08 -10.64 20.33
CA VAL A 3 2.83 -11.07 19.15
C VAL A 3 4.27 -10.64 19.30
N ASP A 4 5.18 -11.51 18.88
CA ASP A 4 6.62 -11.24 18.92
C ASP A 4 7.07 -10.58 17.60
N VAL A 5 6.42 -10.93 16.49
CA VAL A 5 6.73 -10.42 15.15
C VAL A 5 5.46 -9.97 14.43
N VAL A 6 5.52 -8.81 13.79
CA VAL A 6 4.49 -8.34 12.85
C VAL A 6 4.99 -8.58 11.43
N MET A 7 4.34 -9.50 10.70
CA MET A 7 4.66 -9.87 9.31
C MET A 7 3.47 -9.51 8.39
N ALA A 8 3.01 -8.27 8.44
CA ALA A 8 1.75 -7.83 7.84
C ALA A 8 1.91 -6.77 6.74
N GLY A 9 3.00 -6.79 5.99
CA GLY A 9 3.24 -5.80 4.93
C GLY A 9 3.33 -4.37 5.48
N MET A 10 4.01 -4.18 6.61
CA MET A 10 4.11 -2.89 7.25
C MET A 10 5.17 -2.01 6.57
N SER A 11 4.76 -0.85 6.05
CA SER A 11 5.70 0.15 5.54
C SER A 11 6.52 0.76 6.66
N ILE A 12 7.82 0.89 6.43
CA ILE A 12 8.74 1.57 7.33
C ILE A 12 8.45 3.07 7.28
N THR A 13 8.12 3.66 8.43
CA THR A 13 7.99 5.12 8.56
C THR A 13 8.74 5.63 9.79
N PRO A 14 9.19 6.90 9.82
CA PRO A 14 9.82 7.49 11.01
C PRO A 14 8.94 7.38 12.25
N GLU A 15 7.64 7.61 12.11
CA GLU A 15 6.70 7.51 13.23
C GLU A 15 6.62 6.07 13.77
N ARG A 16 6.50 5.06 12.89
CA ARG A 16 6.44 3.66 13.32
C ARG A 16 7.74 3.19 13.99
N ARG A 17 8.90 3.69 13.53
CA ARG A 17 10.21 3.42 14.14
C ARG A 17 10.32 3.88 15.61
N THR A 18 9.46 4.78 16.06
CA THR A 18 9.43 5.17 17.48
C THR A 18 8.70 4.16 18.37
N ARG A 19 7.98 3.20 17.79
CA ARG A 19 7.13 2.25 18.50
C ARG A 19 7.56 0.79 18.31
N VAL A 20 8.22 0.50 17.19
CA VAL A 20 8.69 -0.84 16.83
C VAL A 20 10.08 -0.78 16.22
N ARG A 21 10.83 -1.86 16.35
CA ARG A 21 12.07 -2.08 15.61
C ARG A 21 11.74 -2.79 14.31
N PHE A 22 12.06 -2.17 13.19
CA PHE A 22 11.99 -2.83 11.89
C PHE A 22 13.24 -3.64 11.62
N VAL A 23 13.07 -4.81 11.04
CA VAL A 23 14.16 -5.58 10.44
C VAL A 23 14.47 -5.05 9.04
N GLU A 24 15.43 -5.67 8.35
CA GLU A 24 15.80 -5.32 6.98
C GLU A 24 14.58 -5.39 6.05
N SER A 25 14.51 -4.44 5.12
CA SER A 25 13.41 -4.38 4.15
C SER A 25 13.50 -5.54 3.16
N TYR A 26 12.37 -6.20 2.95
CA TYR A 26 12.26 -7.31 2.00
C TYR A 26 11.63 -6.93 0.66
N ALA A 27 10.94 -5.79 0.56
CA ALA A 27 10.30 -5.36 -0.69
C ALA A 27 10.15 -3.83 -0.77
N PRO A 28 10.42 -3.23 -1.94
CA PRO A 28 9.91 -1.91 -2.25
C PRO A 28 8.40 -1.97 -2.47
N VAL A 29 7.70 -0.90 -2.10
CA VAL A 29 6.28 -0.73 -2.32
C VAL A 29 5.98 0.76 -2.49
N GLY A 30 4.83 1.08 -3.06
CA GLY A 30 4.32 2.44 -3.11
C GLY A 30 2.81 2.44 -3.00
N GLN A 31 2.23 3.59 -2.78
CA GLN A 31 0.79 3.77 -2.87
C GLN A 31 0.38 3.83 -4.34
N MET A 32 -0.78 3.26 -4.64
CA MET A 32 -1.43 3.36 -5.95
C MET A 32 -2.89 3.76 -5.79
N ALA A 33 -3.53 4.13 -6.90
CA ALA A 33 -4.93 4.49 -6.90
C ALA A 33 -5.78 3.46 -7.65
N LEU A 34 -6.93 3.10 -7.07
CA LEU A 34 -8.00 2.35 -7.70
C LEU A 34 -9.10 3.32 -8.13
N VAL A 35 -9.67 3.09 -9.29
CA VAL A 35 -10.78 3.89 -9.84
C VAL A 35 -11.86 2.99 -10.42
N HIS A 36 -13.06 3.49 -10.55
CA HIS A 36 -14.08 2.84 -11.38
C HIS A 36 -13.77 3.09 -12.86
N ARG A 37 -13.82 2.06 -13.68
CA ARG A 37 -13.45 2.11 -15.11
C ARG A 37 -14.20 3.20 -15.89
N ASP A 38 -15.50 3.35 -15.66
CA ASP A 38 -16.33 4.38 -16.29
C ASP A 38 -15.88 5.80 -15.97
N GLN A 39 -15.14 5.99 -14.89
CA GLN A 39 -14.66 7.29 -14.45
C GLN A 39 -13.31 7.69 -15.08
N LEU A 40 -12.62 6.75 -15.75
CA LEU A 40 -11.29 6.98 -16.30
C LEU A 40 -11.22 8.19 -17.23
N ALA A 41 -12.20 8.32 -18.15
CA ALA A 41 -12.22 9.43 -19.09
C ALA A 41 -12.42 10.79 -18.37
N ARG A 42 -13.26 10.82 -17.33
CA ARG A 42 -13.52 12.02 -16.53
C ARG A 42 -12.33 12.39 -15.63
N LEU A 43 -11.68 11.40 -15.04
CA LEU A 43 -10.59 11.57 -14.08
C LEU A 43 -9.24 11.84 -14.76
N GLY A 44 -9.05 11.40 -16.01
CA GLY A 44 -7.79 11.57 -16.74
C GLY A 44 -6.58 10.90 -16.07
N GLY A 45 -6.76 9.67 -15.60
CA GLY A 45 -5.73 8.96 -14.84
C GLY A 45 -5.47 9.59 -13.48
N ILE A 46 -4.20 9.78 -13.12
CA ILE A 46 -3.79 10.42 -11.85
C ILE A 46 -3.85 11.96 -11.89
N GLY A 47 -4.09 12.56 -13.06
CA GLY A 47 -3.98 14.02 -13.25
C GLY A 47 -4.93 14.85 -12.39
N LYS A 48 -6.04 14.28 -11.96
CA LYS A 48 -7.04 14.96 -11.10
C LYS A 48 -7.01 14.49 -9.64
N LEU A 49 -6.07 13.64 -9.25
CA LEU A 49 -6.03 13.05 -7.92
C LEU A 49 -6.06 14.09 -6.79
N GLY A 50 -5.30 15.20 -6.94
CA GLY A 50 -5.26 16.32 -5.99
C GLY A 50 -6.18 17.49 -6.31
N SER A 51 -7.07 17.37 -7.32
CA SER A 51 -7.91 18.48 -7.76
C SER A 51 -9.04 18.77 -6.78
N SER A 52 -9.47 20.03 -6.72
CA SER A 52 -10.59 20.45 -5.89
C SER A 52 -11.87 19.68 -6.22
N GLY A 53 -12.54 19.20 -5.17
CA GLY A 53 -13.77 18.42 -5.28
C GLY A 53 -13.57 16.93 -5.58
N THR A 54 -12.34 16.46 -5.84
CA THR A 54 -12.04 15.04 -6.02
C THR A 54 -12.10 14.31 -4.67
N ARG A 55 -12.92 13.28 -4.57
CA ARG A 55 -13.06 12.46 -3.35
C ARG A 55 -12.04 11.33 -3.37
N VAL A 56 -11.16 11.31 -2.39
CA VAL A 56 -10.08 10.33 -2.31
C VAL A 56 -10.20 9.50 -1.03
N GLY A 57 -10.56 8.23 -1.21
CA GLY A 57 -10.68 7.23 -0.15
C GLY A 57 -9.33 6.68 0.27
N PHE A 58 -9.19 6.36 1.55
CA PHE A 58 -8.02 5.68 2.15
C PHE A 58 -8.43 4.93 3.41
N VAL A 59 -7.66 3.92 3.79
CA VAL A 59 -7.88 3.23 5.08
C VAL A 59 -7.19 4.00 6.20
N ARG A 60 -7.87 4.18 7.33
CA ARG A 60 -7.32 4.87 8.52
C ARG A 60 -6.05 4.20 9.02
N GLY A 61 -5.08 4.98 9.47
CA GLY A 61 -3.82 4.50 10.07
C GLY A 61 -2.81 3.95 9.06
N THR A 62 -3.06 4.11 7.75
CA THR A 62 -2.15 3.68 6.69
C THR A 62 -1.26 4.81 6.17
N THR A 63 -0.23 4.45 5.41
CA THR A 63 0.58 5.41 4.66
C THR A 63 -0.22 6.09 3.55
N GLY A 64 -1.27 5.44 3.04
CA GLY A 64 -2.26 6.05 2.14
C GLY A 64 -2.98 7.23 2.78
N GLU A 65 -3.38 7.14 4.05
CA GLU A 65 -3.92 8.30 4.77
C GLU A 65 -2.92 9.44 4.85
N ALA A 66 -1.67 9.13 5.24
CA ALA A 66 -0.61 10.13 5.34
C ALA A 66 -0.37 10.84 4.00
N TYR A 67 -0.34 10.09 2.90
CA TYR A 67 -0.19 10.64 1.55
C TYR A 67 -1.37 11.54 1.17
N VAL A 68 -2.61 11.08 1.32
CA VAL A 68 -3.81 11.86 0.95
C VAL A 68 -3.86 13.15 1.73
N ARG A 69 -3.66 13.12 3.05
CA ARG A 69 -3.75 14.31 3.90
C ARG A 69 -2.56 15.25 3.75
N GLY A 70 -1.36 14.70 3.51
CA GLY A 70 -0.13 15.49 3.42
C GLY A 70 0.15 16.06 2.03
N THR A 71 -0.32 15.39 0.97
CA THR A 71 0.06 15.72 -0.41
C THR A 71 -1.12 16.21 -1.25
N LEU A 72 -2.32 15.65 -1.05
CA LEU A 72 -3.49 15.96 -1.89
C LEU A 72 -4.36 17.07 -1.29
N VAL A 73 -3.79 18.22 -1.03
CA VAL A 73 -4.41 19.32 -0.28
C VAL A 73 -5.74 19.83 -0.88
N GLY A 74 -5.91 19.70 -2.20
CA GLY A 74 -7.14 20.11 -2.89
C GLY A 74 -8.25 19.06 -2.88
N ALA A 75 -7.93 17.81 -2.59
CA ALA A 75 -8.89 16.71 -2.60
C ALA A 75 -9.77 16.69 -1.34
N ILE A 76 -10.92 16.03 -1.44
CA ILE A 76 -11.80 15.71 -0.29
C ILE A 76 -11.36 14.35 0.28
N PRO A 77 -10.73 14.29 1.45
CA PRO A 77 -10.28 13.05 2.06
C PRO A 77 -11.47 12.27 2.63
N VAL A 78 -11.60 11.00 2.24
CA VAL A 78 -12.67 10.10 2.69
C VAL A 78 -12.07 8.93 3.46
N PRO A 79 -12.08 8.95 4.80
CA PRO A 79 -11.56 7.86 5.61
C PRO A 79 -12.49 6.65 5.58
N LEU A 80 -11.91 5.46 5.39
CA LEU A 80 -12.60 4.18 5.30
C LEU A 80 -12.02 3.21 6.34
N GLU A 81 -12.82 2.23 6.76
CA GLU A 81 -12.43 1.34 7.86
C GLU A 81 -11.63 0.10 7.39
N SER A 82 -11.70 -0.23 6.10
CA SER A 82 -11.03 -1.40 5.55
C SER A 82 -10.83 -1.30 4.04
N VAL A 83 -10.00 -2.19 3.50
CA VAL A 83 -9.81 -2.36 2.05
C VAL A 83 -11.14 -2.71 1.35
N ALA A 84 -11.94 -3.60 1.96
CA ALA A 84 -13.24 -3.97 1.40
C ALA A 84 -14.21 -2.77 1.34
N ALA A 85 -14.20 -1.90 2.36
CA ALA A 85 -14.97 -0.65 2.32
C ALA A 85 -14.45 0.30 1.23
N GLY A 86 -13.13 0.31 0.98
CA GLY A 86 -12.51 1.08 -0.09
C GLY A 86 -12.93 0.60 -1.47
N GLU A 87 -12.88 -0.71 -1.69
CA GLU A 87 -13.36 -1.34 -2.91
C GLU A 87 -14.81 -1.00 -3.20
N GLN A 88 -15.68 -1.20 -2.20
CA GLN A 88 -17.11 -0.92 -2.31
C GLN A 88 -17.36 0.57 -2.62
N ALA A 89 -16.67 1.48 -1.96
CA ALA A 89 -16.81 2.92 -2.19
C ALA A 89 -16.44 3.33 -3.63
N VAL A 90 -15.46 2.66 -4.27
CA VAL A 90 -15.15 2.86 -5.69
C VAL A 90 -16.25 2.30 -6.57
N ARG A 91 -16.74 1.09 -6.31
CA ARG A 91 -17.84 0.45 -7.07
C ARG A 91 -19.10 1.30 -7.06
N GLU A 92 -19.46 1.83 -5.92
CA GLU A 92 -20.63 2.71 -5.73
C GLU A 92 -20.39 4.16 -6.18
N ARG A 93 -19.14 4.48 -6.62
CA ARG A 93 -18.74 5.86 -6.98
C ARG A 93 -18.91 6.86 -5.81
N ALA A 94 -18.87 6.36 -4.58
CA ALA A 94 -18.86 7.18 -3.37
C ALA A 94 -17.52 7.93 -3.23
N VAL A 95 -16.42 7.35 -3.76
CA VAL A 95 -15.13 8.00 -3.95
C VAL A 95 -14.72 7.96 -5.41
N ASP A 96 -13.91 8.93 -5.84
CA ASP A 96 -13.36 9.00 -7.19
C ASP A 96 -12.09 8.15 -7.32
N TYR A 97 -11.29 8.11 -6.26
CA TYR A 97 -10.09 7.29 -6.13
C TYR A 97 -10.07 6.61 -4.76
N PHE A 98 -9.52 5.41 -4.70
CA PHE A 98 -9.13 4.75 -3.45
C PHE A 98 -7.63 4.50 -3.47
N ILE A 99 -6.91 5.00 -2.46
CA ILE A 99 -5.45 4.88 -2.33
C ILE A 99 -5.12 3.77 -1.34
N HIS A 100 -4.26 2.85 -1.77
CA HIS A 100 -3.70 1.80 -0.94
C HIS A 100 -2.39 1.27 -1.54
N ASP A 101 -1.72 0.36 -0.82
CA ASP A 101 -0.49 -0.28 -1.27
C ASP A 101 -0.64 -0.95 -2.64
N ALA A 102 0.35 -0.82 -3.49
CA ALA A 102 0.37 -1.33 -4.85
C ALA A 102 -0.10 -2.78 -5.01
N PRO A 103 0.32 -3.76 -4.17
CA PRO A 103 -0.17 -5.14 -4.27
C PRO A 103 -1.69 -5.26 -4.07
N THR A 104 -2.25 -4.48 -3.15
CA THR A 104 -3.69 -4.45 -2.90
C THR A 104 -4.45 -3.87 -4.10
N ILE A 105 -4.01 -2.72 -4.61
CA ILE A 105 -4.65 -2.07 -5.77
C ILE A 105 -4.52 -2.95 -7.02
N TRP A 106 -3.35 -3.57 -7.21
CA TRP A 106 -3.15 -4.50 -8.31
C TRP A 106 -4.13 -5.67 -8.24
N ARG A 107 -4.26 -6.34 -7.08
CA ARG A 107 -5.21 -7.44 -6.88
C ARG A 107 -6.64 -7.02 -7.20
N LEU A 108 -7.11 -5.90 -6.63
CA LEU A 108 -8.47 -5.40 -6.85
C LEU A 108 -8.74 -5.03 -8.31
N GLY A 109 -7.75 -4.47 -9.00
CA GLY A 109 -7.88 -4.09 -10.41
C GLY A 109 -7.82 -5.26 -11.40
N MET A 110 -7.37 -6.44 -10.94
CA MET A 110 -7.24 -7.67 -11.75
C MET A 110 -8.33 -8.71 -11.44
N GLU A 111 -9.18 -8.47 -10.45
CA GLU A 111 -10.27 -9.38 -10.14
C GLU A 111 -11.28 -9.47 -11.31
N PRO A 112 -11.57 -10.69 -11.81
CA PRO A 112 -12.33 -10.87 -13.04
C PRO A 112 -13.85 -10.71 -12.89
N THR A 113 -14.34 -10.36 -11.70
CA THR A 113 -15.75 -10.48 -11.34
C THR A 113 -16.69 -9.60 -12.18
N ASP A 114 -16.24 -8.45 -12.67
CA ASP A 114 -17.08 -7.55 -13.49
C ASP A 114 -16.29 -6.55 -14.33
N GLY A 115 -14.97 -6.46 -14.13
CA GLY A 115 -14.10 -5.55 -14.88
C GLY A 115 -14.32 -4.05 -14.60
N ASP A 116 -15.10 -3.72 -13.56
CA ASP A 116 -15.47 -2.33 -13.26
C ASP A 116 -14.37 -1.55 -12.56
N LEU A 117 -13.45 -2.24 -11.88
CA LEU A 117 -12.33 -1.61 -11.18
C LEU A 117 -11.07 -1.58 -12.06
N PHE A 118 -10.30 -0.53 -11.90
CA PHE A 118 -9.06 -0.34 -12.62
C PHE A 118 -7.99 0.28 -11.73
N GLY A 119 -6.86 -0.42 -11.58
CA GLY A 119 -5.68 0.12 -10.89
C GLY A 119 -4.92 1.08 -11.80
N LEU A 120 -4.63 2.27 -11.30
CA LEU A 120 -3.73 3.20 -11.98
C LEU A 120 -2.30 2.82 -11.59
N TYR A 121 -1.60 2.11 -12.48
CA TYR A 121 -0.28 1.53 -12.25
C TYR A 121 0.84 2.59 -12.28
N HIS A 122 0.69 3.58 -11.41
CA HIS A 122 1.68 4.62 -11.16
C HIS A 122 1.95 4.68 -9.65
N SER A 123 3.21 4.54 -9.26
CA SER A 123 3.58 4.65 -7.86
C SER A 123 3.50 6.11 -7.41
N LEU A 124 2.70 6.36 -6.37
CA LEU A 124 2.49 7.68 -5.80
C LEU A 124 3.50 8.01 -4.70
N THR A 125 4.11 6.97 -4.11
CA THR A 125 5.11 7.09 -3.03
C THR A 125 6.23 6.08 -3.23
N ASP A 126 7.37 6.32 -2.59
CA ASP A 126 8.47 5.35 -2.47
C ASP A 126 8.52 4.85 -1.02
N GLU A 127 8.13 3.62 -0.81
CA GLU A 127 8.05 2.98 0.49
C GLU A 127 8.79 1.64 0.49
N ARG A 128 9.09 1.15 1.70
CA ARG A 128 9.70 -0.16 1.90
C ARG A 128 8.95 -0.95 2.95
N LEU A 129 8.69 -2.22 2.67
CA LEU A 129 8.09 -3.16 3.61
C LEU A 129 9.16 -3.86 4.43
N ALA A 130 8.89 -3.99 5.72
CA ALA A 130 9.71 -4.81 6.62
C ALA A 130 8.84 -5.46 7.70
N TRP A 131 9.36 -6.54 8.28
CA TRP A 131 8.80 -7.07 9.51
C TRP A 131 9.19 -6.19 10.69
N ALA A 132 8.42 -6.27 11.75
CA ALA A 132 8.67 -5.48 12.94
C ALA A 132 8.58 -6.34 14.20
N VAL A 133 9.43 -6.03 15.17
CA VAL A 133 9.50 -6.65 16.49
C VAL A 133 9.37 -5.56 17.57
N ALA A 134 9.32 -5.95 18.84
CA ALA A 134 9.38 -5.00 19.95
C ALA A 134 10.68 -4.18 19.89
N LEU A 135 10.64 -2.92 20.38
CA LEU A 135 11.79 -2.01 20.32
C LEU A 135 13.03 -2.56 21.02
N ASP A 136 12.83 -3.28 22.12
CA ASP A 136 13.84 -3.83 23.02
C ASP A 136 14.25 -5.28 22.67
N ASP A 137 13.58 -5.91 21.70
CA ASP A 137 13.93 -7.27 21.28
C ASP A 137 15.00 -7.27 20.18
N GLU A 138 16.22 -6.98 20.59
CA GLU A 138 17.37 -6.88 19.68
C GLU A 138 17.79 -8.25 19.14
N GLU A 139 17.75 -9.28 19.98
CA GLU A 139 18.14 -10.65 19.58
C GLU A 139 17.24 -11.17 18.47
N LEU A 140 15.91 -11.03 18.60
CA LEU A 140 14.97 -11.46 17.58
C LEU A 140 15.14 -10.64 16.31
N ALA A 141 15.35 -9.32 16.41
CA ALA A 141 15.59 -8.47 15.25
C ALA A 141 16.83 -8.92 14.46
N GLU A 142 17.95 -9.19 15.12
CA GLU A 142 19.18 -9.65 14.47
C GLU A 142 18.99 -10.99 13.75
N ARG A 143 18.27 -11.92 14.36
CA ARG A 143 17.97 -13.23 13.76
C ARG A 143 17.09 -13.08 12.52
N LEU A 144 16.08 -12.23 12.57
CA LEU A 144 15.20 -11.96 11.43
C LEU A 144 15.92 -11.19 10.32
N ASP A 145 16.80 -10.24 10.66
CA ASP A 145 17.67 -9.56 9.70
C ASP A 145 18.56 -10.55 8.94
N ALA A 146 19.18 -11.48 9.65
CA ALA A 146 19.99 -12.52 9.02
C ALA A 146 19.17 -13.38 8.06
N LEU A 147 17.94 -13.74 8.45
CA LEU A 147 17.02 -14.52 7.64
C LEU A 147 16.60 -13.77 6.36
N VAL A 148 16.21 -12.49 6.50
CA VAL A 148 15.82 -11.65 5.34
C VAL A 148 16.99 -11.51 4.37
N ARG A 149 18.21 -11.24 4.86
CA ARG A 149 19.43 -11.20 4.03
C ARG A 149 19.68 -12.52 3.31
N GLN A 150 19.57 -13.65 4.02
CA GLN A 150 19.73 -14.97 3.42
C GLN A 150 18.72 -15.20 2.29
N TRP A 151 17.45 -14.94 2.53
CA TRP A 151 16.39 -15.14 1.53
C TRP A 151 16.47 -14.17 0.34
N THR A 152 16.97 -12.96 0.59
CA THR A 152 17.27 -12.02 -0.49
C THR A 152 18.42 -12.53 -1.36
N ALA A 153 19.50 -13.00 -0.74
CA ALA A 153 20.67 -13.52 -1.45
C ALA A 153 20.38 -14.83 -2.22
N SER A 154 19.50 -15.68 -1.70
CA SER A 154 19.08 -16.92 -2.37
C SER A 154 18.03 -16.71 -3.47
N GLY A 155 17.43 -15.53 -3.58
CA GLY A 155 16.33 -15.24 -4.50
C GLY A 155 14.95 -15.74 -4.01
N GLU A 156 14.85 -16.24 -2.78
CA GLU A 156 13.59 -16.75 -2.20
C GLU A 156 12.52 -15.64 -2.13
N ILE A 157 12.90 -14.44 -1.66
CA ILE A 157 12.01 -13.29 -1.59
C ILE A 157 11.53 -12.91 -2.99
N ASP A 158 12.43 -12.86 -3.97
CA ASP A 158 12.08 -12.56 -5.35
C ASP A 158 11.10 -13.59 -5.95
N ALA A 159 11.29 -14.87 -5.65
CA ALA A 159 10.39 -15.94 -6.08
C ALA A 159 8.99 -15.79 -5.48
N ILE A 160 8.90 -15.48 -4.17
CA ILE A 160 7.63 -15.23 -3.49
C ILE A 160 6.94 -13.99 -4.07
N LEU A 161 7.65 -12.88 -4.21
CA LEU A 161 7.10 -11.64 -4.76
C LEU A 161 6.61 -11.84 -6.19
N THR A 162 7.38 -12.51 -7.03
CA THR A 162 6.99 -12.79 -8.44
C THR A 162 5.73 -13.65 -8.51
N ARG A 163 5.55 -14.58 -7.58
CA ARG A 163 4.36 -15.44 -7.53
C ARG A 163 3.09 -14.67 -7.13
N TRP A 164 3.20 -13.74 -6.19
CA TRP A 164 2.05 -13.10 -5.55
C TRP A 164 1.82 -11.65 -6.01
N VAL A 165 2.85 -11.00 -6.51
CA VAL A 165 2.83 -9.61 -7.02
C VAL A 165 3.55 -9.60 -8.37
N PRO A 166 2.94 -10.13 -9.43
CA PRO A 166 3.61 -10.34 -10.73
C PRO A 166 3.92 -9.04 -11.49
N VAL A 167 3.48 -7.88 -11.00
CA VAL A 167 3.83 -6.59 -11.58
C VAL A 167 4.86 -5.90 -10.70
N ARG A 168 6.09 -5.79 -11.18
CA ARG A 168 7.10 -4.92 -10.56
C ARG A 168 6.89 -3.51 -11.08
N VAL A 169 6.60 -2.58 -10.18
CA VAL A 169 6.67 -1.15 -10.49
C VAL A 169 8.15 -0.81 -10.54
N THR A 170 8.72 -0.78 -11.74
CA THR A 170 10.05 -0.19 -11.95
C THR A 170 9.92 1.31 -11.83
N GLN A 171 10.74 1.90 -10.95
CA GLN A 171 10.94 3.34 -10.85
C GLN A 171 11.66 3.90 -12.08
#